data_dd5c37b895a62d0b83b198b2c19fca9b
#
_entry.id   dd5c37b895a62d0b83b198b2c19fca9b
#
_cell.length_a   1.000
_cell.length_b   1.000
_cell.length_c   1.000
_cell.angle_alpha   90.00
_cell.angle_beta   90.00
_cell.angle_gamma   90.00
#
_symmetry.space_group_name_H-M   'P 1'
#
loop_
_entity.id
_entity.type
_entity.pdbx_description
1 polymer ?
#
loop_
_entity_poly.entity_id
_entity_poly.type
_entity_poly.pdbx_seq_one_letter_code
_entity_poly.pdbx_strand_id
1 'polypeptide(L)'
;MNHVRHATRAGSHLSQTIPGYRGYSGTKVAHRTDRIFSEEILSKLSEAVATASRIKRHAGTSLDPEMLSGLEAIEEKTEYLAQAVAETAFEDSSAGPRDHGLNGQVVSLDTSILEKVGSINQTLSMIDLEGAAGISSEDLDSISDLLGDLRNLIKRRATMLGGRQA
;
A
#
# COMPACT_ATOMS: atom_id res chain seq x y z
N MET A 1 -15.31 -9.05 -23.20
CA MET A 1 -14.49 -7.97 -23.84
C MET A 1 -14.13 -6.80 -22.92
N ASN A 2 -14.70 -6.66 -21.71
CA ASN A 2 -14.44 -5.50 -20.83
C ASN A 2 -13.15 -5.56 -20.01
N HIS A 3 -12.64 -6.75 -19.68
CA HIS A 3 -11.44 -6.90 -18.83
C HIS A 3 -10.14 -6.36 -19.45
N VAL A 4 -9.98 -6.47 -20.77
CA VAL A 4 -8.76 -6.00 -21.46
C VAL A 4 -8.65 -4.46 -21.45
N ARG A 5 -9.77 -3.76 -21.56
CA ARG A 5 -9.78 -2.27 -21.54
C ARG A 5 -9.48 -1.70 -20.15
N HIS A 6 -9.89 -2.38 -19.08
CA HIS A 6 -9.59 -1.94 -17.71
C HIS A 6 -8.10 -2.14 -17.36
N ALA A 7 -7.51 -3.27 -17.74
CA ALA A 7 -6.08 -3.54 -17.50
C ALA A 7 -5.16 -2.57 -18.24
N THR A 8 -5.53 -2.16 -19.46
CA THR A 8 -4.75 -1.17 -20.24
C THR A 8 -4.82 0.22 -19.62
N ARG A 9 -5.96 0.61 -19.05
CA ARG A 9 -6.16 1.91 -18.39
C ARG A 9 -5.43 1.96 -17.04
N ALA A 10 -5.49 0.90 -16.25
CA ALA A 10 -4.78 0.75 -14.98
C ALA A 10 -3.26 0.80 -15.19
N GLY A 11 -2.73 0.08 -16.18
CA GLY A 11 -1.31 0.10 -16.50
C GLY A 11 -0.79 1.47 -16.96
N SER A 12 -1.61 2.24 -17.70
CA SER A 12 -1.25 3.61 -18.10
C SER A 12 -1.23 4.58 -16.91
N HIS A 13 -2.12 4.42 -15.95
CA HIS A 13 -2.14 5.23 -14.72
C HIS A 13 -0.90 4.95 -13.86
N LEU A 14 -0.57 3.68 -13.61
CA LEU A 14 0.62 3.31 -12.82
C LEU A 14 1.91 3.79 -13.47
N SER A 15 2.06 3.68 -14.80
CA SER A 15 3.26 4.15 -15.50
C SER A 15 3.43 5.68 -15.51
N GLN A 16 2.35 6.43 -15.32
CA GLN A 16 2.39 7.88 -15.13
C GLN A 16 2.71 8.27 -13.69
N THR A 17 2.24 7.48 -12.72
CA THR A 17 2.41 7.77 -11.29
C THR A 17 3.75 7.26 -10.76
N ILE A 18 4.20 6.08 -11.23
CA ILE A 18 5.41 5.43 -10.77
C ILE A 18 6.44 5.37 -11.91
N PRO A 19 7.49 6.22 -11.89
CA PRO A 19 8.51 6.24 -12.92
C PRO A 19 9.19 4.87 -13.10
N GLY A 20 9.15 4.34 -14.32
CA GLY A 20 9.75 3.04 -14.65
C GLY A 20 8.83 1.83 -14.48
N TYR A 21 7.60 2.00 -14.00
CA TYR A 21 6.60 0.94 -13.98
C TYR A 21 6.21 0.55 -15.42
N ARG A 22 6.35 -0.74 -15.79
CA ARG A 22 6.09 -1.25 -17.15
C ARG A 22 5.17 -2.47 -17.20
N GLY A 23 4.54 -2.83 -16.07
CA GLY A 23 3.77 -4.06 -15.93
C GLY A 23 4.66 -5.31 -15.90
N TYR A 24 4.04 -6.48 -16.06
CA TYR A 24 4.68 -7.78 -15.80
C TYR A 24 4.87 -8.61 -17.09
N SER A 25 5.13 -7.96 -18.22
CA SER A 25 5.35 -8.64 -19.50
C SER A 25 6.81 -9.11 -19.62
N GLY A 26 7.03 -10.41 -19.36
CA GLY A 26 8.35 -11.06 -19.43
C GLY A 26 9.15 -10.93 -18.12
N THR A 27 9.95 -11.95 -17.83
CA THR A 27 10.59 -12.17 -16.52
C THR A 27 11.44 -10.96 -16.05
N LYS A 28 12.34 -10.46 -16.90
CA LYS A 28 13.22 -9.34 -16.51
C LYS A 28 12.46 -8.03 -16.25
N VAL A 29 11.41 -7.76 -17.04
CA VAL A 29 10.57 -6.57 -16.88
C VAL A 29 9.72 -6.72 -15.61
N ALA A 30 9.18 -7.92 -15.36
CA ALA A 30 8.40 -8.21 -14.18
C ALA A 30 9.18 -7.99 -12.88
N HIS A 31 10.39 -8.52 -12.76
CA HIS A 31 11.26 -8.30 -11.58
C HIS A 31 11.54 -6.81 -11.34
N ARG A 32 11.88 -6.09 -12.41
CA ARG A 32 12.15 -4.66 -12.29
C ARG A 32 10.91 -3.88 -11.88
N THR A 33 9.75 -4.20 -12.46
CA THR A 33 8.49 -3.55 -12.14
C THR A 33 8.06 -3.86 -10.71
N ASP A 34 8.19 -5.11 -10.27
CA ASP A 34 7.91 -5.53 -8.90
C ASP A 34 8.73 -4.77 -7.88
N ARG A 35 10.05 -4.66 -8.11
CA ARG A 35 10.95 -3.91 -7.25
C ARG A 35 10.56 -2.44 -7.17
N ILE A 36 10.35 -1.78 -8.31
CA ILE A 36 9.99 -0.34 -8.37
C ILE A 36 8.65 -0.12 -7.66
N PHE A 37 7.67 -0.99 -7.88
CA PHE A 37 6.37 -0.89 -7.22
C PHE A 37 6.49 -1.08 -5.70
N SER A 38 7.24 -2.08 -5.26
CA SER A 38 7.45 -2.33 -3.83
C SER A 38 8.19 -1.18 -3.14
N GLU A 39 9.21 -0.61 -3.78
CA GLU A 39 9.93 0.58 -3.28
C GLU A 39 8.98 1.78 -3.11
N GLU A 40 8.06 2.00 -4.06
CA GLU A 40 7.05 3.07 -3.97
C GLU A 40 6.07 2.84 -2.83
N ILE A 41 5.56 1.60 -2.66
CA ILE A 41 4.64 1.29 -1.57
C ILE A 41 5.33 1.41 -0.21
N LEU A 42 6.57 0.94 -0.07
CA LEU A 42 7.37 1.11 1.16
C LEU A 42 7.57 2.58 1.52
N SER A 43 7.87 3.43 0.53
CA SER A 43 8.00 4.87 0.73
C SER A 43 6.70 5.48 1.27
N LYS A 44 5.55 5.12 0.69
CA LYS A 44 4.24 5.62 1.12
C LYS A 44 3.80 5.10 2.50
N LEU A 45 4.12 3.86 2.83
CA LEU A 45 3.86 3.31 4.16
C LEU A 45 4.74 4.00 5.22
N SER A 46 6.01 4.27 4.90
CA SER A 46 6.90 5.04 5.78
C SER A 46 6.40 6.47 6.01
N GLU A 47 5.82 7.11 4.98
CA GLU A 47 5.17 8.41 5.10
C GLU A 47 3.96 8.35 6.06
N ALA A 48 3.13 7.30 5.97
CA ALA A 48 2.00 7.09 6.87
C ALA A 48 2.45 6.98 8.34
N VAL A 49 3.46 6.16 8.63
CA VAL A 49 4.04 6.03 9.98
C VAL A 49 4.58 7.37 10.48
N ALA A 50 5.35 8.07 9.65
CA ALA A 50 5.92 9.38 10.02
C ALA A 50 4.83 10.41 10.32
N THR A 51 3.72 10.40 9.57
CA THR A 51 2.59 11.30 9.79
C THR A 51 1.85 10.95 11.07
N ALA A 52 1.55 9.68 11.34
CA ALA A 52 0.93 9.24 12.58
C ALA A 52 1.78 9.62 13.81
N SER A 53 3.10 9.39 13.75
CA SER A 53 4.06 9.81 14.78
C SER A 53 4.08 11.35 14.97
N ARG A 54 3.93 12.13 13.90
CA ARG A 54 3.87 13.59 13.97
C ARG A 54 2.59 14.05 14.64
N ILE A 55 1.45 13.48 14.32
CA ILE A 55 0.16 13.74 14.96
C ILE A 55 0.28 13.50 16.47
N LYS A 56 0.81 12.35 16.90
CA LYS A 56 1.00 12.06 18.34
C LYS A 56 1.88 13.08 19.04
N ARG A 57 2.98 13.50 18.41
CA ARG A 57 3.88 14.52 18.99
C ARG A 57 3.25 15.90 19.10
N HIS A 58 2.51 16.34 18.08
CA HIS A 58 1.86 17.64 18.08
C HIS A 58 0.71 17.70 19.08
N ALA A 59 -0.04 16.64 19.21
CA ALA A 59 -1.15 16.54 20.14
C ALA A 59 -0.68 16.41 21.61
N GLY A 60 0.50 15.82 21.84
CA GLY A 60 1.10 15.67 23.17
C GLY A 60 0.15 15.04 24.19
N THR A 61 -0.03 15.71 25.33
CA THR A 61 -0.93 15.26 26.42
C THR A 61 -2.41 15.61 26.19
N SER A 62 -2.74 16.27 25.07
CA SER A 62 -4.11 16.67 24.75
C SER A 62 -4.93 15.56 24.10
N LEU A 63 -4.28 14.44 23.69
CA LEU A 63 -4.99 13.28 23.16
C LEU A 63 -5.70 12.49 24.24
N ASP A 64 -6.93 12.09 23.95
CA ASP A 64 -7.61 11.06 24.68
C ASP A 64 -6.80 9.74 24.60
N PRO A 65 -6.72 8.96 25.68
CA PRO A 65 -6.02 7.67 25.67
C PRO A 65 -6.49 6.69 24.59
N GLU A 66 -7.77 6.72 24.22
CA GLU A 66 -8.33 5.90 23.16
C GLU A 66 -7.78 6.32 21.78
N MET A 67 -7.72 7.63 21.51
CA MET A 67 -7.16 8.17 20.28
C MET A 67 -5.65 7.89 20.18
N LEU A 68 -4.92 8.02 21.28
CA LEU A 68 -3.51 7.64 21.33
C LEU A 68 -3.30 6.16 20.97
N SER A 69 -4.06 5.28 21.60
CA SER A 69 -4.02 3.84 21.34
C SER A 69 -4.39 3.50 19.90
N GLY A 70 -5.36 4.19 19.32
CA GLY A 70 -5.74 4.06 17.91
C GLY A 70 -4.60 4.42 16.95
N LEU A 71 -3.92 5.54 17.19
CA LEU A 71 -2.75 5.95 16.39
C LEU A 71 -1.57 4.98 16.53
N GLU A 72 -1.31 4.45 17.73
CA GLU A 72 -0.28 3.44 17.95
C GLU A 72 -0.59 2.13 17.20
N ALA A 73 -1.85 1.70 17.21
CA ALA A 73 -2.28 0.53 16.44
C ALA A 73 -2.16 0.73 14.92
N ILE A 74 -2.39 1.96 14.42
CA ILE A 74 -2.18 2.29 13.01
C ILE A 74 -0.70 2.23 12.65
N GLU A 75 0.20 2.78 13.47
CA GLU A 75 1.65 2.69 13.27
C GLU A 75 2.10 1.23 13.20
N GLU A 76 1.76 0.42 14.22
CA GLU A 76 2.13 -0.99 14.30
C GLU A 76 1.64 -1.79 13.08
N LYS A 77 0.37 -1.62 12.69
CA LYS A 77 -0.19 -2.29 11.51
C LYS A 77 0.51 -1.86 10.23
N THR A 78 0.85 -0.57 10.11
CA THR A 78 1.52 -0.03 8.92
C THR A 78 2.95 -0.52 8.81
N GLU A 79 3.70 -0.58 9.92
CA GLU A 79 5.04 -1.15 9.97
C GLU A 79 5.04 -2.65 9.63
N TYR A 80 4.08 -3.40 10.16
CA TYR A 80 3.90 -4.80 9.79
C TYR A 80 3.67 -5.00 8.29
N LEU A 81 2.84 -4.14 7.66
CA LEU A 81 2.62 -4.19 6.22
C LEU A 81 3.87 -3.82 5.42
N ALA A 82 4.63 -2.82 5.87
CA ALA A 82 5.89 -2.46 5.24
C ALA A 82 6.89 -3.64 5.27
N GLN A 83 7.00 -4.33 6.41
CA GLN A 83 7.83 -5.52 6.51
C GLN A 83 7.35 -6.62 5.54
N ALA A 84 6.05 -6.90 5.47
CA ALA A 84 5.48 -7.90 4.56
C ALA A 84 5.76 -7.56 3.08
N VAL A 85 5.68 -6.28 2.70
CA VAL A 85 6.05 -5.84 1.34
C VAL A 85 7.54 -6.04 1.08
N ALA A 86 8.40 -5.67 2.03
CA ALA A 86 9.85 -5.83 1.89
C ALA A 86 10.26 -7.29 1.73
N GLU A 87 9.70 -8.19 2.53
CA GLU A 87 9.97 -9.64 2.47
C GLU A 87 9.55 -10.25 1.13
N THR A 88 8.43 -9.82 0.55
CA THR A 88 7.93 -10.34 -0.73
C THR A 88 8.64 -9.75 -1.94
N ALA A 89 9.18 -8.53 -1.84
CA ALA A 89 9.86 -7.83 -2.94
C ALA A 89 11.25 -8.39 -3.27
N PHE A 90 11.90 -9.04 -2.31
CA PHE A 90 13.29 -9.52 -2.43
C PHE A 90 13.42 -11.02 -2.60
N GLU A 91 12.33 -11.78 -2.59
CA GLU A 91 12.41 -13.19 -2.96
C GLU A 91 12.72 -13.31 -4.45
N ASP A 92 13.83 -14.00 -4.75
CA ASP A 92 14.29 -14.40 -6.08
C ASP A 92 13.27 -15.42 -6.68
N SER A 93 12.02 -14.98 -6.85
CA SER A 93 11.03 -15.76 -7.54
C SER A 93 11.36 -15.71 -9.04
N SER A 94 12.08 -16.71 -9.49
CA SER A 94 12.35 -17.03 -10.91
C SER A 94 11.07 -17.21 -11.75
N ALA A 95 9.93 -17.01 -11.18
CA ALA A 95 8.60 -17.16 -11.74
C ALA A 95 7.84 -15.83 -11.73
N GLY A 96 8.16 -14.93 -12.65
CA GLY A 96 7.18 -13.90 -13.03
C GLY A 96 5.91 -14.55 -13.58
N PRO A 97 4.77 -13.85 -13.62
CA PRO A 97 3.51 -14.39 -14.12
C PRO A 97 3.71 -14.95 -15.52
N ARG A 98 3.58 -16.28 -15.64
CA ARG A 98 3.80 -17.04 -16.88
C ARG A 98 2.67 -16.88 -17.87
N ASP A 99 1.56 -16.28 -17.46
CA ASP A 99 0.34 -16.13 -18.25
C ASP A 99 0.01 -14.64 -18.46
N HIS A 100 -0.27 -14.26 -19.70
CA HIS A 100 -0.71 -12.90 -20.05
C HIS A 100 -2.00 -12.47 -19.34
N GLY A 101 -2.86 -13.41 -18.96
CA GLY A 101 -4.07 -13.15 -18.17
C GLY A 101 -3.76 -12.67 -16.73
N LEU A 102 -2.72 -13.23 -16.13
CA LEU A 102 -2.27 -12.85 -14.77
C LEU A 102 -1.66 -11.45 -14.74
N ASN A 103 -0.98 -11.02 -15.81
CA ASN A 103 -0.41 -9.67 -15.89
C ASN A 103 -1.47 -8.56 -15.65
N GLY A 104 -2.62 -8.64 -16.31
CA GLY A 104 -3.70 -7.69 -16.12
C GLY A 104 -4.28 -7.70 -14.71
N GLN A 105 -4.33 -8.86 -14.07
CA GLN A 105 -4.82 -8.99 -12.69
C GLN A 105 -3.84 -8.40 -11.68
N VAL A 106 -2.53 -8.64 -11.83
CA VAL A 106 -1.50 -8.05 -10.96
C VAL A 106 -1.48 -6.54 -11.11
N VAL A 107 -1.54 -6.00 -12.33
CA VAL A 107 -1.62 -4.55 -12.59
C VAL A 107 -2.85 -3.93 -11.92
N SER A 108 -3.99 -4.62 -11.94
CA SER A 108 -5.19 -4.16 -11.25
C SER A 108 -5.02 -4.17 -9.72
N LEU A 109 -4.35 -5.18 -9.16
CA LEU A 109 -4.03 -5.21 -7.73
C LEU A 109 -3.07 -4.08 -7.35
N ASP A 110 -2.02 -3.84 -8.14
CA ASP A 110 -1.07 -2.75 -7.92
C ASP A 110 -1.78 -1.39 -7.88
N THR A 111 -2.73 -1.17 -8.80
CA THR A 111 -3.57 0.04 -8.80
C THR A 111 -4.37 0.16 -7.50
N SER A 112 -5.05 -0.91 -7.10
CA SER A 112 -5.86 -0.91 -5.86
C SER A 112 -5.01 -0.72 -4.61
N ILE A 113 -3.80 -1.30 -4.55
CA ILE A 113 -2.85 -1.11 -3.46
C ILE A 113 -2.41 0.35 -3.38
N LEU A 114 -2.00 0.94 -4.52
CA LEU A 114 -1.56 2.33 -4.58
C LEU A 114 -2.66 3.31 -4.15
N GLU A 115 -3.89 3.10 -4.61
CA GLU A 115 -5.06 3.90 -4.23
C GLU A 115 -5.34 3.81 -2.72
N LYS A 116 -5.30 2.61 -2.15
CA LYS A 116 -5.53 2.41 -0.71
C LYS A 116 -4.48 3.09 0.16
N VAL A 117 -3.20 2.93 -0.17
CA VAL A 117 -2.10 3.62 0.55
C VAL A 117 -2.24 5.13 0.39
N GLY A 118 -2.61 5.61 -0.80
CA GLY A 118 -2.89 7.02 -1.04
C GLY A 118 -4.02 7.56 -0.15
N SER A 119 -5.11 6.80 -0.01
CA SER A 119 -6.23 7.18 0.87
C SER A 119 -5.82 7.24 2.35
N ILE A 120 -5.02 6.26 2.83
CA ILE A 120 -4.49 6.28 4.20
C ILE A 120 -3.66 7.55 4.45
N ASN A 121 -2.71 7.87 3.56
CA ASN A 121 -1.87 9.06 3.68
C ASN A 121 -2.69 10.35 3.61
N GLN A 122 -3.70 10.39 2.75
CA GLN A 122 -4.59 11.54 2.65
C GLN A 122 -5.35 11.77 3.96
N THR A 123 -5.97 10.73 4.53
CA THR A 123 -6.70 10.84 5.79
C THR A 123 -5.79 11.26 6.94
N LEU A 124 -4.61 10.63 7.08
CA LEU A 124 -3.63 11.02 8.10
C LEU A 124 -3.16 12.48 7.92
N SER A 125 -2.96 12.94 6.69
CA SER A 125 -2.56 14.33 6.43
C SER A 125 -3.66 15.31 6.76
N MET A 126 -4.93 14.97 6.56
CA MET A 126 -6.06 15.81 6.98
C MET A 126 -6.12 15.92 8.51
N ILE A 127 -6.00 14.82 9.23
CA ILE A 127 -5.93 14.79 10.69
C ILE A 127 -4.76 15.66 11.20
N ASP A 128 -3.58 15.57 10.60
CA ASP A 128 -2.40 16.35 10.99
C ASP A 128 -2.62 17.86 10.79
N LEU A 129 -3.33 18.25 9.73
CA LEU A 129 -3.68 19.65 9.46
C LEU A 129 -4.73 20.21 10.42
N GLU A 130 -5.71 19.41 10.83
CA GLU A 130 -6.77 19.81 11.76
C GLU A 130 -6.28 19.82 13.21
N GLY A 131 -5.19 19.14 13.51
CA GLY A 131 -4.59 19.01 14.84
C GLY A 131 -5.37 18.08 15.77
N ALA A 132 -4.99 18.04 17.04
CA ALA A 132 -5.55 17.10 18.03
C ALA A 132 -7.08 17.16 18.18
N ALA A 133 -7.70 18.32 17.95
CA ALA A 133 -9.13 18.50 18.04
C ALA A 133 -9.90 17.91 16.84
N GLY A 134 -9.21 17.64 15.73
CA GLY A 134 -9.80 17.07 14.51
C GLY A 134 -9.78 15.54 14.47
N ILE A 135 -9.13 14.88 15.43
CA ILE A 135 -9.04 13.40 15.44
C ILE A 135 -10.35 12.81 15.93
N SER A 136 -11.01 12.03 15.09
CA SER A 136 -12.20 11.25 15.46
C SER A 136 -11.89 9.74 15.52
N SER A 137 -12.65 9.00 16.32
CA SER A 137 -12.59 7.52 16.32
C SER A 137 -12.97 6.96 14.96
N GLU A 138 -13.92 7.58 14.25
CA GLU A 138 -14.38 7.17 12.93
C GLU A 138 -13.24 7.24 11.89
N ASP A 139 -12.39 8.28 11.94
CA ASP A 139 -11.23 8.40 11.06
C ASP A 139 -10.20 7.29 11.33
N LEU A 140 -9.92 7.00 12.61
CA LEU A 140 -8.97 5.96 13.01
C LEU A 140 -9.49 4.56 12.63
N ASP A 141 -10.79 4.31 12.81
CA ASP A 141 -11.45 3.07 12.38
C ASP A 141 -11.39 2.93 10.86
N SER A 142 -11.69 3.99 10.12
CA SER A 142 -11.59 4.02 8.66
C SER A 142 -10.18 3.69 8.16
N ILE A 143 -9.13 4.27 8.77
CA ILE A 143 -7.74 3.94 8.45
C ILE A 143 -7.43 2.48 8.79
N SER A 144 -7.91 1.99 9.92
CA SER A 144 -7.72 0.61 10.34
C SER A 144 -8.34 -0.39 9.36
N ASP A 145 -9.53 -0.09 8.84
CA ASP A 145 -10.20 -0.89 7.81
C ASP A 145 -9.44 -0.85 6.48
N LEU A 146 -8.96 0.33 6.07
CA LEU A 146 -8.12 0.47 4.87
C LEU A 146 -6.82 -0.34 4.99
N LEU A 147 -6.19 -0.38 6.16
CA LEU A 147 -5.00 -1.21 6.42
C LEU A 147 -5.32 -2.71 6.36
N GLY A 148 -6.49 -3.13 6.85
CA GLY A 148 -6.99 -4.50 6.74
C GLY A 148 -7.19 -4.93 5.28
N ASP A 149 -7.83 -4.08 4.49
CA ASP A 149 -8.01 -4.29 3.06
C ASP A 149 -6.68 -4.35 2.31
N LEU A 150 -5.77 -3.42 2.63
CA LEU A 150 -4.43 -3.35 2.04
C LEU A 150 -3.64 -4.63 2.29
N ARG A 151 -3.70 -5.17 3.52
CA ARG A 151 -3.11 -6.46 3.86
C ARG A 151 -3.59 -7.59 2.95
N ASN A 152 -4.89 -7.66 2.71
CA ASN A 152 -5.48 -8.68 1.86
C ASN A 152 -5.03 -8.53 0.40
N LEU A 153 -4.93 -7.30 -0.11
CA LEU A 153 -4.44 -7.01 -1.45
C LEU A 153 -2.96 -7.40 -1.62
N ILE A 154 -2.10 -7.03 -0.66
CA ILE A 154 -0.67 -7.38 -0.66
C ILE A 154 -0.50 -8.91 -0.65
N LYS A 155 -1.21 -9.62 0.22
CA LYS A 155 -1.19 -11.08 0.28
C LYS A 155 -1.62 -11.72 -1.04
N ARG A 156 -2.71 -11.23 -1.63
CA ARG A 156 -3.20 -11.72 -2.93
C ARG A 156 -2.19 -11.45 -4.05
N ARG A 157 -1.56 -10.27 -4.06
CA ARG A 157 -0.52 -9.92 -5.01
C ARG A 157 0.68 -10.86 -4.91
N ALA A 158 1.18 -11.09 -3.71
CA ALA A 158 2.30 -12.00 -3.45
C ALA A 158 2.00 -13.42 -3.96
N THR A 159 0.80 -13.94 -3.70
CA THR A 159 0.35 -15.25 -4.20
C THR A 159 0.37 -15.30 -5.74
N MET A 160 -0.08 -14.23 -6.41
CA MET A 160 -0.10 -14.20 -7.90
C MET A 160 1.29 -14.09 -8.51
N LEU A 161 2.25 -13.45 -7.82
CA LEU A 161 3.64 -13.36 -8.26
C LEU A 161 4.45 -14.62 -7.95
N GLY A 162 3.86 -15.61 -7.29
CA GLY A 162 4.51 -16.88 -6.95
C GLY A 162 5.21 -16.86 -5.59
N GLY A 163 4.90 -15.87 -4.73
CA GLY A 163 5.36 -15.81 -3.35
C GLY A 163 4.86 -17.02 -2.54
N ARG A 164 5.73 -17.61 -1.72
CA ARG A 164 5.31 -18.65 -0.76
C ARG A 164 4.33 -18.05 0.22
N GLN A 165 3.22 -18.74 0.44
CA GLN A 165 2.36 -18.45 1.58
C GLN A 165 3.18 -18.75 2.86
N ALA A 166 3.46 -17.71 3.61
CA ALA A 166 3.91 -17.88 4.99
C ALA A 166 2.70 -18.18 5.87
#